data_a9935c52bd173cdf414582a2e3015e3e
#
_entry.id   a9935c52bd173cdf414582a2e3015e3e
#
_cell.length_a   1.000
_cell.length_b   1.000
_cell.length_c   1.000
_cell.angle_alpha   90.00
_cell.angle_beta   90.00
_cell.angle_gamma   90.00
#
_symmetry.space_group_name_H-M   'P 1'
#
loop_
_entity.id
_entity.type
_entity.pdbx_description
1 polymer ?
#
loop_
_entity_poly.entity_id
_entity_poly.type
_entity_poly.pdbx_seq_one_letter_code
_entity_poly.pdbx_strand_id
1 'polypeptide(L)'
;MSDELVLQAAVELLEAVSRGSQRKKMERLIRPLEIALRKAFREQGSLLAKKLRQVKRYFAEGGDPFKQHDAWLNMKFSEALPPNEFNAIWAQVQLETVKLFAKPIDDAVAKALAYGGIGMLGELKMKLSFDLANPRAGDYLKEYGADLVKGVNETTRDILQTLITKANEEGWTYKRTAEAIIERFEEFGVGRPQDHIDSRAHLIAVTETGNAYEEGSRIVVKDLQDAGVDMEKSWSTVGDGKVSQGCKDNEAEGWIGIDQAHASGHQRPLRFPGCRCEERYRVKKSE
;
A
#
# COMPACT_ATOMS: atom_id res chain seq x y z
N MET A 1 40.03 -25.10 0.11
CA MET A 1 38.89 -24.26 -0.35
C MET A 1 39.48 -23.40 -1.46
N SER A 2 38.95 -23.45 -2.66
CA SER A 2 39.47 -22.61 -3.76
C SER A 2 39.18 -21.13 -3.48
N ASP A 3 40.09 -20.24 -3.88
CA ASP A 3 39.94 -18.77 -3.72
C ASP A 3 38.62 -18.28 -4.31
N GLU A 4 38.11 -18.96 -5.32
CA GLU A 4 36.83 -18.68 -5.98
C GLU A 4 35.62 -18.93 -5.05
N LEU A 5 35.63 -20.01 -4.26
CA LEU A 5 34.60 -20.31 -3.25
C LEU A 5 34.59 -19.30 -2.10
N VAL A 6 35.78 -18.83 -1.70
CA VAL A 6 35.90 -17.78 -0.65
C VAL A 6 35.39 -16.45 -1.17
N LEU A 7 35.68 -16.09 -2.42
CA LEU A 7 35.21 -14.87 -3.05
C LEU A 7 33.69 -14.89 -3.23
N GLN A 8 33.13 -16.01 -3.67
CA GLN A 8 31.69 -16.18 -3.83
C GLN A 8 30.94 -16.08 -2.49
N ALA A 9 31.44 -16.73 -1.44
CA ALA A 9 30.87 -16.62 -0.09
C ALA A 9 30.97 -15.19 0.48
N ALA A 10 32.06 -14.47 0.20
CA ALA A 10 32.20 -13.06 0.58
C ALA A 10 31.21 -12.14 -0.14
N VAL A 11 30.97 -12.36 -1.44
CA VAL A 11 29.97 -11.63 -2.22
C VAL A 11 28.57 -11.89 -1.66
N GLU A 12 28.19 -13.14 -1.42
CA GLU A 12 26.89 -13.50 -0.84
C GLU A 12 26.68 -12.87 0.55
N LEU A 13 27.73 -12.83 1.38
CA LEU A 13 27.68 -12.19 2.69
C LEU A 13 27.49 -10.67 2.59
N LEU A 14 28.22 -10.01 1.69
CA LEU A 14 28.08 -8.57 1.44
C LEU A 14 26.68 -8.22 0.92
N GLU A 15 26.13 -9.04 0.04
CA GLU A 15 24.76 -8.90 -0.44
C GLU A 15 23.72 -9.09 0.66
N ALA A 16 23.88 -10.11 1.51
CA ALA A 16 23.00 -10.35 2.66
C ALA A 16 23.02 -9.18 3.67
N VAL A 17 24.21 -8.60 3.93
CA VAL A 17 24.39 -7.43 4.78
C VAL A 17 23.73 -6.19 4.15
N SER A 18 23.88 -6.00 2.84
CA SER A 18 23.24 -4.91 2.09
C SER A 18 21.70 -5.01 2.17
N ARG A 19 21.14 -6.19 1.88
CA ARG A 19 19.69 -6.47 2.02
C ARG A 19 19.18 -6.19 3.43
N GLY A 20 19.91 -6.57 4.46
CA GLY A 20 19.57 -6.31 5.86
C GLY A 20 19.57 -4.82 6.22
N SER A 21 20.48 -4.04 5.65
CA SER A 21 20.53 -2.58 5.81
C SER A 21 19.35 -1.89 5.13
N GLN A 22 19.02 -2.30 3.91
CA GLN A 22 17.92 -1.74 3.13
C GLN A 22 16.57 -2.05 3.77
N ARG A 23 16.35 -3.28 4.24
CA ARG A 23 15.16 -3.65 5.00
C ARG A 23 14.94 -2.76 6.22
N LYS A 24 15.99 -2.45 6.99
CA LYS A 24 15.91 -1.52 8.14
C LYS A 24 15.57 -0.09 7.71
N LYS A 25 16.07 0.35 6.55
CA LYS A 25 15.72 1.68 6.00
C LYS A 25 14.24 1.72 5.60
N MET A 26 13.76 0.71 4.89
CA MET A 26 12.36 0.61 4.48
C MET A 26 11.41 0.53 5.68
N GLU A 27 11.74 -0.22 6.73
CA GLU A 27 10.95 -0.31 7.96
C GLU A 27 10.73 1.06 8.62
N ARG A 28 11.72 1.95 8.55
CA ARG A 28 11.61 3.34 9.06
C ARG A 28 10.63 4.20 8.27
N LEU A 29 10.36 3.86 7.02
CA LEU A 29 9.35 4.53 6.18
C LEU A 29 7.97 3.89 6.35
N ILE A 30 7.92 2.57 6.39
CA ILE A 30 6.68 1.77 6.48
C ILE A 30 5.95 2.02 7.79
N ARG A 31 6.64 1.90 8.92
CA ARG A 31 6.01 1.92 10.25
C ARG A 31 5.26 3.21 10.58
N PRO A 32 5.77 4.42 10.32
CA PRO A 32 5.01 5.64 10.55
C PRO A 32 3.74 5.74 9.71
N LEU A 33 3.80 5.33 8.44
CA LEU A 33 2.64 5.30 7.56
C LEU A 33 1.61 4.27 8.02
N GLU A 34 2.03 3.07 8.38
CA GLU A 34 1.15 2.03 8.93
C GLU A 34 0.39 2.52 10.17
N ILE A 35 1.08 3.16 11.11
CA ILE A 35 0.46 3.71 12.32
C ILE A 35 -0.58 4.79 11.96
N ALA A 36 -0.24 5.68 11.03
CA ALA A 36 -1.16 6.73 10.58
C ALA A 36 -2.40 6.15 9.89
N LEU A 37 -2.23 5.14 9.03
CA LEU A 37 -3.32 4.47 8.34
C LEU A 37 -4.22 3.68 9.31
N ARG A 38 -3.66 3.00 10.30
CA ARG A 38 -4.45 2.34 11.36
C ARG A 38 -5.34 3.34 12.10
N LYS A 39 -4.80 4.51 12.42
CA LYS A 39 -5.56 5.60 13.04
C LYS A 39 -6.65 6.12 12.10
N ALA A 40 -6.33 6.38 10.83
CA ALA A 40 -7.27 6.86 9.83
C ALA A 40 -8.46 5.88 9.64
N PHE A 41 -8.20 4.58 9.55
CA PHE A 41 -9.27 3.57 9.46
C PHE A 41 -10.17 3.55 10.70
N ARG A 42 -9.61 3.66 11.91
CA ARG A 42 -10.42 3.72 13.15
C ARG A 42 -11.31 4.97 13.18
N GLU A 43 -10.77 6.12 12.81
CA GLU A 43 -11.52 7.38 12.76
C GLU A 43 -12.62 7.31 11.68
N GLN A 44 -12.34 6.75 10.52
CA GLN A 44 -13.32 6.54 9.45
C GLN A 44 -14.46 5.61 9.91
N GLY A 45 -14.12 4.50 10.56
CA GLY A 45 -15.11 3.56 11.13
C GLY A 45 -15.96 4.19 12.22
N SER A 46 -15.35 4.96 13.12
CA SER A 46 -16.04 5.68 14.19
C SER A 46 -17.01 6.74 13.63
N LEU A 47 -16.59 7.47 12.60
CA LEU A 47 -17.44 8.45 11.94
C LEU A 47 -18.62 7.80 11.23
N LEU A 48 -18.38 6.69 10.50
CA LEU A 48 -19.45 5.92 9.87
C LEU A 48 -20.46 5.42 10.90
N ALA A 49 -19.99 4.81 11.99
CA ALA A 49 -20.84 4.36 13.08
C ALA A 49 -21.67 5.50 13.71
N LYS A 50 -21.07 6.69 13.88
CA LYS A 50 -21.77 7.86 14.37
C LYS A 50 -22.88 8.29 13.40
N LYS A 51 -22.58 8.37 12.10
CA LYS A 51 -23.58 8.76 11.09
C LYS A 51 -24.69 7.72 10.96
N LEU A 52 -24.39 6.44 10.98
CA LEU A 52 -25.40 5.37 11.01
C LEU A 52 -26.33 5.51 12.23
N ARG A 53 -25.82 5.85 13.40
CA ARG A 53 -26.66 6.09 14.59
C ARG A 53 -27.54 7.35 14.46
N GLN A 54 -27.16 8.32 13.66
CA GLN A 54 -27.93 9.55 13.45
C GLN A 54 -29.11 9.37 12.52
N VAL A 55 -29.11 8.38 11.63
CA VAL A 55 -30.26 8.03 10.74
C VAL A 55 -31.54 7.77 11.55
N LYS A 56 -31.44 7.34 12.80
CA LYS A 56 -32.56 7.17 13.74
C LYS A 56 -33.53 8.32 13.86
N ARG A 57 -33.07 9.56 13.69
CA ARG A 57 -33.89 10.75 13.97
C ARG A 57 -34.98 10.99 12.93
N TYR A 58 -34.87 10.38 11.76
CA TYR A 58 -35.83 10.58 10.67
C TYR A 58 -37.12 9.74 10.77
N PHE A 59 -37.11 8.67 11.57
CA PHE A 59 -38.29 7.78 11.68
C PHE A 59 -39.16 8.04 12.91
N ALA A 60 -38.84 9.05 13.72
CA ALA A 60 -39.42 9.23 15.05
C ALA A 60 -40.44 10.40 15.13
N GLU A 61 -41.23 10.65 14.12
CA GLU A 61 -42.37 11.57 14.27
C GLU A 61 -43.60 10.79 14.79
N GLY A 62 -43.82 10.85 16.11
CA GLY A 62 -45.13 10.52 16.71
C GLY A 62 -45.21 9.33 17.67
N GLY A 63 -44.13 8.77 18.20
CA GLY A 63 -44.17 7.65 19.18
C GLY A 63 -43.12 7.75 20.31
N ASP A 64 -43.21 6.79 21.27
CA ASP A 64 -42.26 6.66 22.37
C ASP A 64 -40.84 6.43 21.79
N PRO A 65 -39.87 7.37 21.98
CA PRO A 65 -38.55 7.31 21.36
C PRO A 65 -37.74 6.05 21.73
N PHE A 66 -37.98 5.47 22.89
CA PHE A 66 -37.28 4.26 23.36
C PHE A 66 -37.81 2.98 22.71
N LYS A 67 -39.12 2.82 22.59
CA LYS A 67 -39.74 1.67 21.95
C LYS A 67 -39.50 1.65 20.44
N GLN A 68 -39.52 2.82 19.82
CA GLN A 68 -39.18 2.97 18.38
C GLN A 68 -37.71 2.69 18.10
N HIS A 69 -36.84 3.04 19.03
CA HIS A 69 -35.40 2.75 18.90
C HIS A 69 -35.14 1.25 18.88
N ASP A 70 -35.72 0.48 19.82
CA ASP A 70 -35.48 -0.96 19.90
C ASP A 70 -36.11 -1.68 18.71
N ALA A 71 -37.29 -1.28 18.26
CA ALA A 71 -37.92 -1.79 17.06
C ALA A 71 -37.06 -1.58 15.82
N TRP A 72 -36.49 -0.37 15.65
CA TRP A 72 -35.64 -0.06 14.51
C TRP A 72 -34.30 -0.82 14.52
N LEU A 73 -33.68 -1.04 15.68
CA LEU A 73 -32.46 -1.84 15.80
C LEU A 73 -32.67 -3.31 15.39
N ASN A 74 -33.90 -3.81 15.54
CA ASN A 74 -34.27 -5.17 15.19
C ASN A 74 -34.90 -5.31 13.80
N MET A 75 -35.11 -4.22 13.07
CA MET A 75 -35.54 -4.29 11.67
C MET A 75 -34.42 -4.89 10.78
N LYS A 76 -34.81 -5.48 9.65
CA LYS A 76 -33.86 -5.90 8.65
C LYS A 76 -33.09 -4.68 8.13
N PHE A 77 -31.80 -4.85 7.90
CA PHE A 77 -30.94 -3.74 7.50
C PHE A 77 -31.43 -3.07 6.23
N SER A 78 -31.86 -3.85 5.23
CA SER A 78 -32.39 -3.33 3.94
C SER A 78 -33.65 -2.48 4.08
N GLU A 79 -34.45 -2.72 5.13
CA GLU A 79 -35.67 -1.96 5.44
C GLU A 79 -35.34 -0.69 6.23
N ALA A 80 -34.35 -0.80 7.14
CA ALA A 80 -33.93 0.30 8.02
C ALA A 80 -33.04 1.33 7.32
N LEU A 81 -32.27 0.91 6.30
CA LEU A 81 -31.36 1.77 5.54
C LEU A 81 -31.28 1.32 4.07
N PRO A 82 -32.00 1.98 3.17
CA PRO A 82 -31.90 1.71 1.74
C PRO A 82 -30.47 1.91 1.19
N PRO A 83 -30.05 1.17 0.16
CA PRO A 83 -28.69 1.24 -0.39
C PRO A 83 -28.24 2.64 -0.83
N ASN A 84 -29.17 3.44 -1.38
CA ASN A 84 -28.88 4.84 -1.79
C ASN A 84 -28.54 5.73 -0.60
N GLU A 85 -29.20 5.54 0.55
CA GLU A 85 -28.91 6.29 1.78
C GLU A 85 -27.56 5.89 2.38
N PHE A 86 -27.26 4.58 2.41
CA PHE A 86 -25.94 4.11 2.82
C PHE A 86 -24.83 4.73 1.95
N ASN A 87 -25.00 4.72 0.62
CA ASN A 87 -24.04 5.32 -0.28
C ASN A 87 -23.86 6.83 -0.05
N ALA A 88 -24.91 7.55 0.25
CA ALA A 88 -24.84 8.97 0.58
C ALA A 88 -24.07 9.22 1.89
N ILE A 89 -24.34 8.41 2.93
CA ILE A 89 -23.61 8.45 4.20
C ILE A 89 -22.14 8.13 3.99
N TRP A 90 -21.85 7.08 3.20
CA TRP A 90 -20.47 6.70 2.90
C TRP A 90 -19.71 7.80 2.15
N ALA A 91 -20.34 8.44 1.17
CA ALA A 91 -19.73 9.56 0.45
C ALA A 91 -19.35 10.72 1.38
N GLN A 92 -20.21 11.04 2.36
CA GLN A 92 -19.90 12.04 3.38
C GLN A 92 -18.73 11.61 4.27
N VAL A 93 -18.70 10.35 4.71
CA VAL A 93 -17.59 9.81 5.51
C VAL A 93 -16.27 9.92 4.73
N GLN A 94 -16.27 9.55 3.46
CA GLN A 94 -15.08 9.67 2.61
C GLN A 94 -14.60 11.12 2.52
N LEU A 95 -15.49 12.07 2.26
CA LEU A 95 -15.16 13.48 2.16
C LEU A 95 -14.54 14.04 3.46
N GLU A 96 -15.09 13.68 4.62
CA GLU A 96 -14.62 14.13 5.93
C GLU A 96 -13.28 13.47 6.32
N THR A 97 -13.01 12.26 5.85
CA THR A 97 -11.81 11.48 6.26
C THR A 97 -10.70 11.47 5.21
N VAL A 98 -10.89 12.00 4.01
CA VAL A 98 -9.89 11.96 2.92
C VAL A 98 -8.53 12.49 3.36
N LYS A 99 -8.48 13.56 4.14
CA LYS A 99 -7.23 14.19 4.63
C LYS A 99 -6.47 13.30 5.63
N LEU A 100 -7.17 12.40 6.32
CA LEU A 100 -6.54 11.46 7.27
C LEU A 100 -5.68 10.41 6.53
N PHE A 101 -6.02 10.11 5.28
CA PHE A 101 -5.27 9.22 4.42
C PHE A 101 -4.28 9.98 3.54
N ALA A 102 -4.72 11.04 2.86
CA ALA A 102 -3.93 11.75 1.87
C ALA A 102 -2.59 12.24 2.44
N LYS A 103 -2.62 13.04 3.51
CA LYS A 103 -1.39 13.63 4.04
C LYS A 103 -0.34 12.61 4.48
N PRO A 104 -0.64 11.56 5.29
CA PRO A 104 0.35 10.54 5.64
C PRO A 104 0.89 9.77 4.44
N ILE A 105 0.05 9.49 3.44
CA ILE A 105 0.44 8.81 2.22
C ILE A 105 1.40 9.68 1.42
N ASP A 106 1.04 10.93 1.13
CA ASP A 106 1.87 11.88 0.38
C ASP A 106 3.24 12.08 1.04
N ASP A 107 3.25 12.29 2.37
CA ASP A 107 4.49 12.46 3.14
C ASP A 107 5.40 11.21 3.08
N ALA A 108 4.81 10.01 3.13
CA ALA A 108 5.56 8.76 3.09
C ALA A 108 6.07 8.44 1.69
N VAL A 109 5.25 8.64 0.66
CA VAL A 109 5.59 8.44 -0.75
C VAL A 109 6.72 9.39 -1.17
N ALA A 110 6.62 10.68 -0.83
CA ALA A 110 7.67 11.65 -1.12
C ALA A 110 9.02 11.28 -0.46
N LYS A 111 8.98 10.87 0.81
CA LYS A 111 10.18 10.40 1.50
C LYS A 111 10.76 9.14 0.89
N ALA A 112 9.94 8.16 0.56
CA ALA A 112 10.39 6.90 -0.04
C ALA A 112 11.01 7.14 -1.42
N LEU A 113 10.41 7.99 -2.24
CA LEU A 113 10.94 8.41 -3.53
C LEU A 113 12.33 9.05 -3.41
N ALA A 114 12.48 10.00 -2.47
CA ALA A 114 13.76 10.64 -2.20
C ALA A 114 14.82 9.63 -1.71
N TYR A 115 14.45 8.72 -0.81
CA TYR A 115 15.36 7.67 -0.32
C TYR A 115 15.79 6.71 -1.42
N GLY A 116 14.90 6.36 -2.36
CA GLY A 116 15.23 5.54 -3.53
C GLY A 116 16.26 6.23 -4.41
N GLY A 117 16.02 7.48 -4.79
CA GLY A 117 16.96 8.25 -5.62
C GLY A 117 18.31 8.46 -4.95
N ILE A 118 18.34 8.86 -3.67
CA ILE A 118 19.59 9.04 -2.91
C ILE A 118 20.33 7.70 -2.75
N GLY A 119 19.60 6.63 -2.47
CA GLY A 119 20.15 5.28 -2.34
C GLY A 119 20.84 4.84 -3.61
N MET A 120 20.20 5.02 -4.75
CA MET A 120 20.73 4.66 -6.07
C MET A 120 22.00 5.44 -6.43
N LEU A 121 22.03 6.75 -6.19
CA LEU A 121 23.25 7.56 -6.38
C LEU A 121 24.40 7.05 -5.51
N GLY A 122 24.09 6.64 -4.26
CA GLY A 122 25.08 6.04 -3.34
C GLY A 122 25.61 4.69 -3.84
N GLU A 123 24.77 3.81 -4.34
CA GLU A 123 25.14 2.51 -4.91
C GLU A 123 26.03 2.65 -6.13
N LEU A 124 25.70 3.61 -7.01
CA LEU A 124 26.50 3.95 -8.19
C LEU A 124 27.75 4.77 -7.84
N LYS A 125 27.99 5.10 -6.57
CA LYS A 125 29.11 5.94 -6.07
C LYS A 125 29.19 7.30 -6.76
N MET A 126 28.04 7.86 -7.13
CA MET A 126 27.95 9.17 -7.78
C MET A 126 27.89 10.30 -6.75
N LYS A 127 28.64 11.37 -6.97
CA LYS A 127 28.65 12.59 -6.14
C LYS A 127 27.58 13.59 -6.65
N LEU A 128 26.35 13.12 -6.82
CA LEU A 128 25.19 13.91 -7.21
C LEU A 128 24.16 13.91 -6.07
N SER A 129 23.24 14.87 -6.11
CA SER A 129 22.09 14.93 -5.20
C SER A 129 20.81 14.59 -5.95
N PHE A 130 19.93 13.83 -5.32
CA PHE A 130 18.58 13.63 -5.81
C PHE A 130 17.66 14.70 -5.22
N ASP A 131 16.90 15.39 -6.07
CA ASP A 131 15.96 16.43 -5.66
C ASP A 131 14.55 16.07 -6.14
N LEU A 132 13.56 16.21 -5.24
CA LEU A 132 12.13 16.05 -5.57
C LEU A 132 11.62 17.14 -6.55
N ALA A 133 12.39 18.21 -6.78
CA ALA A 133 12.14 19.17 -7.85
C ALA A 133 12.42 18.60 -9.26
N ASN A 134 13.03 17.41 -9.38
CA ASN A 134 13.14 16.71 -10.65
C ASN A 134 11.74 16.54 -11.27
N PRO A 135 11.52 16.92 -12.54
CA PRO A 135 10.22 16.86 -13.20
C PRO A 135 9.57 15.48 -13.12
N ARG A 136 10.33 14.39 -13.32
CA ARG A 136 9.83 13.02 -13.21
C ARG A 136 9.35 12.68 -11.80
N ALA A 137 10.06 13.17 -10.77
CA ALA A 137 9.63 12.99 -9.38
C ALA A 137 8.34 13.77 -9.10
N GLY A 138 8.23 15.00 -9.61
CA GLY A 138 7.04 15.83 -9.49
C GLY A 138 5.81 15.23 -10.17
N ASP A 139 5.97 14.69 -11.37
CA ASP A 139 4.90 14.02 -12.12
C ASP A 139 4.42 12.78 -11.39
N TYR A 140 5.34 11.92 -10.93
CA TYR A 140 4.99 10.75 -10.13
C TYR A 140 4.21 11.10 -8.86
N LEU A 141 4.65 12.11 -8.10
CA LEU A 141 3.96 12.52 -6.88
C LEU A 141 2.54 13.05 -7.14
N LYS A 142 2.35 13.77 -8.26
CA LYS A 142 1.05 14.29 -8.66
C LYS A 142 0.05 13.19 -9.02
N GLU A 143 0.49 12.27 -9.87
CA GLU A 143 -0.38 11.22 -10.42
C GLU A 143 -0.65 10.12 -9.39
N TYR A 144 0.41 9.67 -8.73
CA TYR A 144 0.35 8.51 -7.88
C TYR A 144 -0.35 8.75 -6.53
N GLY A 145 -0.09 9.89 -5.87
CA GLY A 145 -0.68 10.18 -4.56
C GLY A 145 -2.20 10.29 -4.58
N ALA A 146 -2.76 10.96 -5.60
CA ALA A 146 -4.20 11.14 -5.76
C ALA A 146 -4.93 9.80 -6.03
N ASP A 147 -4.37 8.98 -6.93
CA ASP A 147 -4.95 7.68 -7.31
C ASP A 147 -4.91 6.69 -6.15
N LEU A 148 -3.88 6.75 -5.33
CA LEU A 148 -3.72 5.87 -4.19
C LEU A 148 -4.81 6.08 -3.13
N VAL A 149 -5.05 7.33 -2.72
CA VAL A 149 -6.09 7.67 -1.75
C VAL A 149 -7.47 7.26 -2.26
N LYS A 150 -7.72 7.45 -3.56
CA LYS A 150 -8.93 6.99 -4.23
C LYS A 150 -9.06 5.47 -4.16
N GLY A 151 -8.02 4.72 -4.53
CA GLY A 151 -8.00 3.26 -4.50
C GLY A 151 -8.22 2.68 -3.09
N VAL A 152 -7.65 3.28 -2.04
CA VAL A 152 -7.90 2.88 -0.65
C VAL A 152 -9.37 3.05 -0.29
N ASN A 153 -9.99 4.15 -0.67
CA ASN A 153 -11.40 4.42 -0.40
C ASN A 153 -12.34 3.51 -1.22
N GLU A 154 -12.05 3.27 -2.49
CA GLU A 154 -12.82 2.37 -3.36
C GLU A 154 -12.78 0.93 -2.83
N THR A 155 -11.61 0.40 -2.49
CA THR A 155 -11.48 -0.93 -1.89
C THR A 155 -12.23 -1.03 -0.55
N THR A 156 -12.22 0.03 0.26
CA THR A 156 -12.99 0.06 1.51
C THR A 156 -14.49 0.01 1.23
N ARG A 157 -14.95 0.76 0.24
CA ARG A 157 -16.35 0.73 -0.22
C ARG A 157 -16.77 -0.67 -0.67
N ASP A 158 -15.96 -1.34 -1.48
CA ASP A 158 -16.26 -2.66 -2.02
C ASP A 158 -16.36 -3.72 -0.91
N ILE A 159 -15.47 -3.65 0.09
CA ILE A 159 -15.53 -4.52 1.27
C ILE A 159 -16.81 -4.27 2.05
N LEU A 160 -17.21 -3.03 2.26
CA LEU A 160 -18.45 -2.68 2.95
C LEU A 160 -19.68 -3.10 2.15
N GLN A 161 -19.66 -2.93 0.82
CA GLN A 161 -20.75 -3.38 -0.05
C GLN A 161 -20.93 -4.90 0.01
N THR A 162 -19.83 -5.67 -0.02
CA THR A 162 -19.88 -7.13 0.13
C THR A 162 -20.51 -7.53 1.48
N LEU A 163 -20.12 -6.85 2.57
CA LEU A 163 -20.69 -7.08 3.89
C LEU A 163 -22.20 -6.78 3.93
N ILE A 164 -22.61 -5.67 3.33
CA ILE A 164 -24.03 -5.25 3.26
C ILE A 164 -24.84 -6.24 2.42
N THR A 165 -24.32 -6.69 1.28
CA THR A 165 -24.97 -7.70 0.43
C THR A 165 -25.21 -8.98 1.24
N LYS A 166 -24.20 -9.47 1.95
CA LYS A 166 -24.32 -10.63 2.84
C LYS A 166 -25.36 -10.40 3.94
N ALA A 167 -25.35 -9.23 4.57
CA ALA A 167 -26.32 -8.87 5.59
C ALA A 167 -27.76 -8.92 5.08
N ASN A 168 -28.00 -8.47 3.84
CA ASN A 168 -29.29 -8.50 3.19
C ASN A 168 -29.73 -9.93 2.84
N GLU A 169 -28.84 -10.74 2.28
CA GLU A 169 -29.10 -12.14 1.92
C GLU A 169 -29.42 -13.00 3.15
N GLU A 170 -28.69 -12.81 4.24
CA GLU A 170 -28.88 -13.53 5.50
C GLU A 170 -29.94 -12.90 6.42
N GLY A 171 -30.56 -11.80 6.02
CA GLY A 171 -31.63 -11.14 6.78
C GLY A 171 -31.15 -10.56 8.12
N TRP A 172 -29.91 -10.01 8.18
CA TRP A 172 -29.38 -9.43 9.41
C TRP A 172 -30.17 -8.20 9.85
N THR A 173 -30.23 -8.02 11.16
CA THR A 173 -30.81 -6.82 11.75
C THR A 173 -29.84 -5.63 11.53
N TYR A 174 -30.39 -4.40 11.61
CA TYR A 174 -29.59 -3.18 11.55
C TYR A 174 -28.47 -3.16 12.57
N LYS A 175 -28.78 -3.56 13.83
CA LYS A 175 -27.80 -3.64 14.91
C LYS A 175 -26.64 -4.56 14.54
N ARG A 176 -26.92 -5.79 14.12
CA ARG A 176 -25.90 -6.76 13.73
C ARG A 176 -25.03 -6.25 12.58
N THR A 177 -25.64 -5.64 11.58
CA THR A 177 -24.91 -5.11 10.41
C THR A 177 -24.01 -3.93 10.81
N ALA A 178 -24.50 -3.02 11.66
CA ALA A 178 -23.70 -1.90 12.14
C ALA A 178 -22.51 -2.37 12.99
N GLU A 179 -22.70 -3.38 13.85
CA GLU A 179 -21.63 -4.02 14.62
C GLU A 179 -20.59 -4.66 13.69
N ALA A 180 -21.02 -5.43 12.70
CA ALA A 180 -20.11 -6.06 11.73
C ALA A 180 -19.33 -5.04 10.87
N ILE A 181 -19.92 -3.89 10.55
CA ILE A 181 -19.19 -2.79 9.88
C ILE A 181 -18.08 -2.25 10.79
N ILE A 182 -18.34 -2.01 12.08
CA ILE A 182 -17.35 -1.55 13.03
C ILE A 182 -16.22 -2.55 13.17
N GLU A 183 -16.55 -3.83 13.38
CA GLU A 183 -15.57 -4.93 13.46
C GLU A 183 -14.67 -4.98 12.22
N ARG A 184 -15.23 -4.77 11.02
CA ARG A 184 -14.46 -4.75 9.78
C ARG A 184 -13.42 -3.62 9.75
N PHE A 185 -13.73 -2.44 10.28
CA PHE A 185 -12.77 -1.34 10.39
C PHE A 185 -11.67 -1.61 11.42
N GLU A 186 -11.98 -2.35 12.49
CA GLU A 186 -10.97 -2.80 13.45
C GLU A 186 -10.04 -3.83 12.81
N GLU A 187 -10.56 -4.77 12.01
CA GLU A 187 -9.76 -5.75 11.25
C GLU A 187 -8.79 -5.09 10.28
N PHE A 188 -9.10 -3.91 9.71
CA PHE A 188 -8.16 -3.19 8.86
C PHE A 188 -6.87 -2.80 9.59
N GLY A 189 -6.90 -2.72 10.90
CA GLY A 189 -5.75 -2.45 11.75
C GLY A 189 -5.02 -3.70 12.26
N VAL A 190 -5.69 -4.87 12.32
CA VAL A 190 -5.16 -6.08 12.99
C VAL A 190 -5.32 -7.37 12.20
N GLY A 191 -6.18 -7.42 11.19
CA GLY A 191 -6.40 -8.62 10.37
C GLY A 191 -5.21 -8.89 9.43
N ARG A 192 -4.73 -10.13 9.35
CA ARG A 192 -3.61 -10.56 8.49
C ARG A 192 -4.08 -10.89 7.07
N PRO A 193 -3.87 -10.00 6.07
CA PRO A 193 -4.21 -10.30 4.68
C PRO A 193 -3.24 -11.30 4.03
N GLN A 194 -2.01 -11.42 4.53
CA GLN A 194 -0.97 -12.34 4.07
C GLN A 194 -0.08 -12.74 5.26
N ASP A 195 0.64 -13.87 5.15
CA ASP A 195 1.49 -14.41 6.23
C ASP A 195 2.56 -13.44 6.77
N HIS A 196 3.03 -12.52 5.94
CA HIS A 196 4.06 -11.54 6.29
C HIS A 196 3.52 -10.12 6.41
N ILE A 197 2.21 -9.95 6.30
CA ILE A 197 1.51 -8.67 6.38
C ILE A 197 0.54 -8.71 7.55
N ASP A 198 0.80 -7.88 8.55
CA ASP A 198 0.07 -7.92 9.83
C ASP A 198 -1.33 -7.30 9.74
N SER A 199 -1.57 -6.42 8.75
CA SER A 199 -2.85 -5.75 8.58
C SER A 199 -2.98 -5.13 7.19
N ARG A 200 -4.20 -4.69 6.83
CA ARG A 200 -4.41 -3.91 5.60
C ARG A 200 -3.62 -2.59 5.61
N ALA A 201 -3.54 -1.92 6.76
CA ALA A 201 -2.72 -0.71 6.90
C ALA A 201 -1.23 -1.01 6.64
N HIS A 202 -0.72 -2.15 7.12
CA HIS A 202 0.63 -2.62 6.83
C HIS A 202 0.80 -2.95 5.34
N LEU A 203 -0.19 -3.64 4.72
CA LEU A 203 -0.15 -3.95 3.28
C LEU A 203 -0.02 -2.69 2.42
N ILE A 204 -0.83 -1.67 2.69
CA ILE A 204 -0.77 -0.39 2.00
C ILE A 204 0.59 0.26 2.23
N ALA A 205 1.05 0.35 3.48
CA ALA A 205 2.31 0.99 3.80
C ALA A 205 3.51 0.33 3.10
N VAL A 206 3.61 -1.01 3.10
CA VAL A 206 4.67 -1.77 2.41
C VAL A 206 4.61 -1.53 0.91
N THR A 207 3.42 -1.61 0.32
CA THR A 207 3.25 -1.50 -1.13
C THR A 207 3.62 -0.10 -1.61
N GLU A 208 3.13 0.92 -0.95
CA GLU A 208 3.26 2.29 -1.44
C GLU A 208 4.64 2.87 -1.20
N THR A 209 5.23 2.60 -0.04
CA THR A 209 6.63 3.00 0.20
C THR A 209 7.59 2.24 -0.70
N GLY A 210 7.33 0.93 -0.97
CA GLY A 210 8.11 0.12 -1.89
C GLY A 210 8.05 0.66 -3.32
N ASN A 211 6.85 0.90 -3.86
CA ASN A 211 6.67 1.45 -5.19
C ASN A 211 7.36 2.81 -5.36
N ALA A 212 7.25 3.70 -4.37
CA ALA A 212 7.87 5.02 -4.42
C ALA A 212 9.41 4.94 -4.34
N TYR A 213 9.93 4.04 -3.50
CA TYR A 213 11.38 3.81 -3.41
C TYR A 213 11.97 3.33 -4.74
N GLU A 214 11.34 2.30 -5.34
CA GLU A 214 11.76 1.75 -6.63
C GLU A 214 11.67 2.81 -7.74
N GLU A 215 10.63 3.65 -7.72
CA GLU A 215 10.50 4.74 -8.70
C GLU A 215 11.60 5.78 -8.52
N GLY A 216 11.97 6.14 -7.29
CA GLY A 216 13.08 7.04 -7.01
C GLY A 216 14.41 6.54 -7.58
N SER A 217 14.68 5.24 -7.41
CA SER A 217 15.86 4.58 -8.00
C SER A 217 15.81 4.61 -9.53
N ARG A 218 14.64 4.31 -10.11
CA ARG A 218 14.42 4.29 -11.57
C ARG A 218 14.60 5.66 -12.20
N ILE A 219 14.16 6.74 -11.56
CA ILE A 219 14.35 8.11 -12.06
C ILE A 219 15.83 8.42 -12.26
N VAL A 220 16.68 8.11 -11.28
CA VAL A 220 18.13 8.29 -11.38
C VAL A 220 18.71 7.52 -12.56
N VAL A 221 18.32 6.25 -12.71
CA VAL A 221 18.81 5.37 -13.79
C VAL A 221 18.36 5.88 -15.16
N LYS A 222 17.13 6.38 -15.28
CA LYS A 222 16.64 6.97 -16.52
C LYS A 222 17.36 8.27 -16.87
N ASP A 223 17.66 9.13 -15.89
CA ASP A 223 18.44 10.34 -16.12
C ASP A 223 19.85 10.01 -16.60
N LEU A 224 20.48 8.95 -16.06
CA LEU A 224 21.78 8.46 -16.53
C LEU A 224 21.71 7.88 -17.95
N GLN A 225 20.66 7.13 -18.26
CA GLN A 225 20.42 6.57 -19.60
C GLN A 225 20.24 7.69 -20.63
N ASP A 226 19.49 8.74 -20.31
CA ASP A 226 19.31 9.91 -21.16
C ASP A 226 20.63 10.69 -21.35
N ALA A 227 21.54 10.62 -20.37
CA ALA A 227 22.91 11.15 -20.48
C ALA A 227 23.87 10.23 -21.26
N GLY A 228 23.38 9.11 -21.83
CA GLY A 228 24.17 8.21 -22.68
C GLY A 228 24.89 7.09 -21.88
N VAL A 229 24.57 6.88 -20.62
CA VAL A 229 25.13 5.78 -19.83
C VAL A 229 24.31 4.52 -20.07
N ASP A 230 24.94 3.47 -20.61
CA ASP A 230 24.27 2.17 -20.83
C ASP A 230 24.10 1.43 -19.50
N MET A 231 22.87 1.11 -19.14
CA MET A 231 22.49 0.56 -17.83
C MET A 231 21.84 -0.82 -17.97
N GLU A 232 22.06 -1.66 -16.98
CA GLU A 232 21.40 -2.95 -16.81
C GLU A 232 20.68 -2.99 -15.47
N LYS A 233 19.65 -3.85 -15.38
CA LYS A 233 18.86 -4.09 -14.18
C LYS A 233 18.80 -5.59 -13.85
N SER A 234 18.54 -5.91 -12.57
CA SER A 234 18.36 -7.27 -12.10
C SER A 234 17.39 -7.30 -10.93
N TRP A 235 16.44 -8.22 -10.97
CA TRP A 235 15.51 -8.42 -9.86
C TRP A 235 16.20 -9.03 -8.66
N SER A 236 15.94 -8.52 -7.46
CA SER A 236 16.46 -9.06 -6.21
C SER A 236 15.34 -9.36 -5.24
N THR A 237 15.27 -10.59 -4.76
CA THR A 237 14.28 -11.02 -3.77
C THR A 237 14.81 -10.83 -2.35
N VAL A 238 13.90 -10.82 -1.36
CA VAL A 238 14.30 -10.81 0.06
C VAL A 238 14.88 -12.16 0.52
N GLY A 239 14.84 -13.20 -0.32
CA GLY A 239 15.44 -14.51 -0.08
C GLY A 239 14.77 -15.34 1.01
N ASP A 240 13.56 -14.98 1.49
CA ASP A 240 12.84 -15.78 2.47
C ASP A 240 11.86 -16.76 1.83
N GLY A 241 11.33 -17.70 2.65
CA GLY A 241 10.39 -18.73 2.18
C GLY A 241 9.03 -18.22 1.67
N LYS A 242 8.79 -16.91 1.76
CA LYS A 242 7.52 -16.24 1.36
C LYS A 242 7.63 -15.56 -0.02
N VAL A 243 8.77 -15.68 -0.68
CA VAL A 243 8.98 -15.16 -2.04
C VAL A 243 8.19 -16.02 -3.03
N SER A 244 7.36 -15.36 -3.86
CA SER A 244 6.57 -16.05 -4.89
C SER A 244 7.46 -16.61 -6.01
N GLN A 245 6.99 -17.67 -6.69
CA GLN A 245 7.74 -18.29 -7.77
C GLN A 245 8.09 -17.29 -8.88
N GLY A 246 7.17 -16.48 -9.37
CA GLY A 246 7.47 -15.50 -10.40
C GLY A 246 8.48 -14.41 -10.00
N CYS A 247 8.67 -14.12 -8.70
CA CYS A 247 9.75 -13.25 -8.25
C CYS A 247 11.10 -14.01 -8.25
N LYS A 248 11.11 -15.31 -7.94
CA LYS A 248 12.30 -16.15 -8.04
C LYS A 248 12.73 -16.34 -9.50
N ASP A 249 11.77 -16.49 -10.40
CA ASP A 249 12.04 -16.62 -11.85
C ASP A 249 12.67 -15.34 -12.39
N ASN A 250 12.17 -14.14 -11.98
CA ASN A 250 12.78 -12.87 -12.35
C ASN A 250 14.21 -12.73 -11.79
N GLU A 251 14.47 -13.15 -10.55
CA GLU A 251 15.81 -13.11 -9.96
C GLU A 251 16.78 -14.04 -10.69
N ALA A 252 16.30 -15.20 -11.15
CA ALA A 252 17.10 -16.20 -11.87
C ALA A 252 17.54 -15.74 -13.27
N GLU A 253 16.90 -14.73 -13.87
CA GLU A 253 17.34 -14.16 -15.16
C GLU A 253 18.67 -13.43 -15.07
N GLY A 254 19.05 -12.93 -13.86
CA GLY A 254 20.24 -12.13 -13.66
C GLY A 254 20.10 -10.73 -14.23
N TRP A 255 21.17 -10.24 -14.89
CA TRP A 255 21.20 -8.89 -15.45
C TRP A 255 20.63 -8.83 -16.87
N ILE A 256 19.66 -7.93 -17.05
CA ILE A 256 18.98 -7.69 -18.33
C ILE A 256 19.04 -6.21 -18.71
N GLY A 257 18.76 -5.89 -19.96
CA GLY A 257 18.68 -4.50 -20.42
C GLY A 257 17.60 -3.71 -19.67
N ILE A 258 17.88 -2.42 -19.43
CA ILE A 258 17.03 -1.54 -18.61
C ILE A 258 15.56 -1.47 -19.11
N ASP A 259 15.35 -1.54 -20.41
CA ASP A 259 14.03 -1.44 -21.03
C ASP A 259 13.37 -2.81 -21.27
N GLN A 260 14.08 -3.90 -20.98
CA GLN A 260 13.55 -5.27 -21.11
C GLN A 260 12.61 -5.59 -19.94
N ALA A 261 11.48 -6.26 -20.23
CA ALA A 261 10.61 -6.79 -19.18
C ALA A 261 11.24 -8.05 -18.58
N HIS A 262 11.06 -8.25 -17.27
CA HIS A 262 11.41 -9.50 -16.60
C HIS A 262 10.52 -10.67 -17.03
N ALA A 263 10.93 -11.92 -16.74
CA ALA A 263 10.21 -13.17 -17.12
C ALA A 263 8.72 -13.14 -16.74
N SER A 264 8.37 -12.47 -15.66
CA SER A 264 6.97 -12.30 -15.25
C SER A 264 6.19 -11.23 -16.03
N GLY A 265 6.80 -10.58 -17.04
CA GLY A 265 6.23 -9.48 -17.81
C GLY A 265 6.26 -8.11 -17.12
N HIS A 266 6.80 -8.02 -15.91
CA HIS A 266 6.90 -6.76 -15.16
C HIS A 266 8.17 -6.01 -15.51
N GLN A 267 8.08 -4.68 -15.57
CA GLN A 267 9.22 -3.83 -15.85
C GLN A 267 10.12 -3.61 -14.63
N ARG A 268 9.56 -3.73 -13.42
CA ARG A 268 10.24 -3.53 -12.14
C ARG A 268 9.44 -4.16 -10.98
N PRO A 269 10.01 -4.30 -9.78
CA PRO A 269 9.25 -4.49 -8.54
C PRO A 269 8.32 -3.27 -8.25
N LEU A 270 7.20 -3.42 -7.60
CA LEU A 270 6.66 -4.61 -6.96
C LEU A 270 5.74 -5.38 -7.91
N ARG A 271 5.81 -6.72 -7.90
CA ARG A 271 4.96 -7.55 -8.79
C ARG A 271 3.49 -7.58 -8.35
N PHE A 272 3.21 -7.43 -7.07
CA PHE A 272 1.87 -7.44 -6.47
C PHE A 272 1.90 -6.72 -5.11
N PRO A 273 0.73 -6.32 -4.56
CA PRO A 273 0.67 -5.70 -3.23
C PRO A 273 1.32 -6.57 -2.14
N GLY A 274 2.17 -5.97 -1.32
CA GLY A 274 2.94 -6.68 -0.29
C GLY A 274 4.21 -7.39 -0.79
N CYS A 275 4.54 -7.30 -2.06
CA CYS A 275 5.84 -7.73 -2.58
C CYS A 275 6.97 -6.91 -1.93
N ARG A 276 8.10 -7.58 -1.60
CA ARG A 276 9.24 -6.98 -0.89
C ARG A 276 10.54 -7.11 -1.68
N CYS A 277 10.41 -7.36 -2.99
CA CYS A 277 11.54 -7.41 -3.91
C CYS A 277 12.00 -6.00 -4.26
N GLU A 278 13.22 -5.88 -4.75
CA GLU A 278 13.86 -4.65 -5.19
C GLU A 278 14.48 -4.82 -6.57
N GLU A 279 14.70 -3.70 -7.27
CA GLU A 279 15.47 -3.69 -8.52
C GLU A 279 16.90 -3.24 -8.22
N ARG A 280 17.87 -3.96 -8.73
CA ARG A 280 19.28 -3.60 -8.72
C ARG A 280 19.66 -3.04 -10.09
N TYR A 281 20.54 -2.06 -10.09
CA TYR A 281 21.01 -1.41 -11.31
C TYR A 281 22.53 -1.37 -11.36
N ARG A 282 23.10 -1.42 -12.55
CA ARG A 282 24.53 -1.20 -12.78
C ARG A 282 24.77 -0.58 -14.15
N VAL A 283 25.91 0.06 -14.29
CA VAL A 283 26.44 0.42 -15.61
C VAL A 283 26.80 -0.88 -16.33
N LYS A 284 26.33 -1.02 -17.57
CA LYS A 284 26.67 -2.17 -18.41
C LYS A 284 28.19 -2.20 -18.62
N LYS A 285 28.77 -3.39 -18.40
CA LYS A 285 30.20 -3.58 -18.70
C LYS A 285 30.39 -3.58 -20.20
N SER A 286 31.28 -2.71 -20.70
CA SER A 286 31.78 -2.83 -22.06
C SER A 286 32.57 -4.15 -22.15
N GLU A 287 32.24 -4.99 -23.12
CA GLU A 287 32.97 -6.20 -23.45
C GLU A 287 34.37 -5.87 -23.91
#